data_9bec8fc14223dd46b294ac491b883042
#
_entry.id   9bec8fc14223dd46b294ac491b883042
#
_cell.length_a   1.000
_cell.length_b   1.000
_cell.length_c   1.000
_cell.angle_alpha   90.00
_cell.angle_beta   90.00
_cell.angle_gamma   90.00
#
_symmetry.space_group_name_H-M   'P 1'
#
loop_
_entity.id
_entity.type
_entity.pdbx_description
1 polymer ?
#
loop_
_entity_poly.entity_id
_entity_poly.type
_entity_poly.pdbx_seq_one_letter_code
_entity_poly.pdbx_strand_id
1 'polypeptide(L)'
;MLGWAVIGCGWVARDYVVPAIHASRNGRLVAVCDRDEHALAALCGQGFVRTCRVEEAIADAAVDAVYVATPNDSHAAVASAVAAAGKHVLCEKPIARCSADARAMVADCAAAGVTLATAFDQRFHAAHVAIADLVRQGRLGIVTQVRLHYACWLARDWSADNWRVDAARAGGGAVIDLAPHGLDLLETVLGERIEELVCMTQRRVHDYPVEDGGVLLARFVSGTLASLHVGYNCPEAYPRRTLEVIGTRARVLALDTMGQTAGGTLTLTDAVTGHEQRMPVADDGCPFQRQIEAFADAVLDRRLYAYPVERDLRLAVMLEEAMACH
;
A
#
# COMPACT_ATOMS: atom_id res chain seq x y z
N MET A 1 12.44 18.33 -11.36
CA MET A 1 11.20 17.54 -11.26
C MET A 1 11.48 16.15 -11.81
N LEU A 2 11.07 15.11 -11.10
CA LEU A 2 11.22 13.72 -11.52
C LEU A 2 10.23 13.40 -12.65
N GLY A 3 10.74 12.83 -13.76
CA GLY A 3 9.91 12.38 -14.88
C GLY A 3 9.32 11.00 -14.61
N TRP A 4 7.99 10.90 -14.57
CA TRP A 4 7.28 9.66 -14.30
C TRP A 4 6.72 9.01 -15.55
N ALA A 5 6.87 7.70 -15.67
CA ALA A 5 5.96 6.89 -16.48
C ALA A 5 5.03 6.10 -15.56
N VAL A 6 3.80 5.84 -16.00
CA VAL A 6 2.84 4.96 -15.30
C VAL A 6 2.56 3.76 -16.20
N ILE A 7 2.83 2.56 -15.71
CA ILE A 7 2.57 1.30 -16.42
C ILE A 7 1.42 0.57 -15.72
N GLY A 8 0.33 0.33 -16.47
CA GLY A 8 -0.97 -0.08 -15.95
C GLY A 8 -1.87 1.14 -15.73
N CYS A 9 -2.91 1.28 -16.55
CA CYS A 9 -3.84 2.41 -16.55
C CYS A 9 -5.22 2.05 -15.97
N GLY A 10 -5.24 1.10 -15.02
CA GLY A 10 -6.45 0.73 -14.30
C GLY A 10 -6.97 1.86 -13.41
N TRP A 11 -8.05 1.58 -12.66
CA TRP A 11 -8.74 2.60 -11.85
C TRP A 11 -7.82 3.29 -10.83
N VAL A 12 -6.87 2.57 -10.20
CA VAL A 12 -5.93 3.18 -9.25
C VAL A 12 -5.04 4.21 -9.96
N ALA A 13 -4.48 3.85 -11.11
CA ALA A 13 -3.65 4.75 -11.89
C ALA A 13 -4.44 5.97 -12.36
N ARG A 14 -5.66 5.75 -12.89
CA ARG A 14 -6.52 6.81 -13.44
C ARG A 14 -7.03 7.76 -12.37
N ASP A 15 -7.52 7.22 -11.24
CA ASP A 15 -8.28 7.99 -10.26
C ASP A 15 -7.39 8.57 -9.16
N TYR A 16 -6.19 8.02 -8.94
CA TYR A 16 -5.30 8.45 -7.84
C TYR A 16 -3.86 8.76 -8.28
N VAL A 17 -3.18 7.86 -9.01
CA VAL A 17 -1.74 8.00 -9.29
C VAL A 17 -1.46 9.15 -10.26
N VAL A 18 -2.13 9.16 -11.41
CA VAL A 18 -1.94 10.20 -12.42
C VAL A 18 -2.33 11.58 -11.88
N PRO A 19 -3.48 11.76 -11.21
CA PRO A 19 -3.79 12.99 -10.51
C PRO A 19 -2.76 13.41 -9.45
N ALA A 20 -2.23 12.44 -8.68
CA ALA A 20 -1.22 12.69 -7.66
C ALA A 20 0.11 13.17 -8.27
N ILE A 21 0.55 12.59 -9.40
CA ILE A 21 1.75 13.06 -10.11
C ILE A 21 1.53 14.50 -10.60
N HIS A 22 0.37 14.82 -11.15
CA HIS A 22 0.07 16.19 -11.61
C HIS A 22 0.00 17.20 -10.47
N ALA A 23 -0.51 16.81 -9.30
CA ALA A 23 -0.60 17.66 -8.12
C ALA A 23 0.74 17.78 -7.36
N SER A 24 1.69 16.86 -7.59
CA SER A 24 2.96 16.85 -6.87
C SER A 24 3.86 18.04 -7.23
N ARG A 25 4.56 18.56 -6.22
CA ARG A 25 5.49 19.68 -6.37
C ARG A 25 6.78 19.35 -7.12
N ASN A 26 7.13 18.06 -7.20
CA ASN A 26 8.44 17.58 -7.67
C ASN A 26 8.37 16.48 -8.73
N GLY A 27 7.16 16.10 -9.19
CA GLY A 27 6.92 15.12 -10.25
C GLY A 27 6.34 15.76 -11.51
N ARG A 28 6.52 15.11 -12.66
CA ARG A 28 5.82 15.39 -13.91
C ARG A 28 5.52 14.10 -14.64
N LEU A 29 4.34 13.97 -15.21
CA LEU A 29 3.98 12.81 -16.03
C LEU A 29 4.63 12.96 -17.42
N VAL A 30 5.33 11.93 -17.87
CA VAL A 30 6.01 11.84 -19.16
C VAL A 30 5.31 10.85 -20.08
N ALA A 31 4.98 9.67 -19.55
CA ALA A 31 4.36 8.61 -20.35
C ALA A 31 3.35 7.80 -19.52
N VAL A 32 2.38 7.22 -20.20
CA VAL A 32 1.48 6.18 -19.68
C VAL A 32 1.48 4.98 -20.61
N CYS A 33 1.43 3.78 -20.05
CA CYS A 33 1.46 2.55 -20.82
C CYS A 33 0.40 1.57 -20.31
N ASP A 34 -0.41 1.05 -21.22
CA ASP A 34 -1.30 -0.10 -20.98
C ASP A 34 -1.49 -0.86 -22.29
N ARG A 35 -1.61 -2.17 -22.22
CA ARG A 35 -1.96 -3.00 -23.38
C ARG A 35 -3.40 -2.80 -23.86
N ASP A 36 -4.27 -2.27 -23.00
CA ASP A 36 -5.66 -1.93 -23.29
C ASP A 36 -5.76 -0.47 -23.74
N GLU A 37 -6.04 -0.26 -25.03
CA GLU A 37 -6.22 1.07 -25.61
C GLU A 37 -7.41 1.85 -25.00
N HIS A 38 -8.44 1.16 -24.50
CA HIS A 38 -9.55 1.78 -23.80
C HIS A 38 -9.12 2.35 -22.46
N ALA A 39 -8.28 1.63 -21.72
CA ALA A 39 -7.70 2.14 -20.47
C ALA A 39 -6.81 3.37 -20.72
N LEU A 40 -6.01 3.37 -21.79
CA LEU A 40 -5.23 4.55 -22.22
C LEU A 40 -6.11 5.74 -22.61
N ALA A 41 -7.18 5.49 -23.34
CA ALA A 41 -8.12 6.54 -23.76
C ALA A 41 -8.89 7.15 -22.59
N ALA A 42 -9.12 6.38 -21.52
CA ALA A 42 -9.81 6.84 -20.32
C ALA A 42 -8.98 7.84 -19.49
N LEU A 43 -7.65 7.90 -19.70
CA LEU A 43 -6.78 8.88 -19.05
C LEU A 43 -6.90 10.24 -19.73
N CYS A 44 -7.50 11.19 -19.03
CA CYS A 44 -7.63 12.57 -19.51
C CYS A 44 -6.30 13.31 -19.37
N GLY A 45 -6.07 14.31 -20.25
CA GLY A 45 -4.91 15.19 -20.18
C GLY A 45 -4.08 15.19 -21.45
N GLN A 46 -3.16 16.17 -21.52
CA GLN A 46 -2.21 16.38 -22.62
C GLN A 46 -0.80 16.50 -22.07
N GLY A 47 0.18 16.42 -22.95
CA GLY A 47 1.57 16.64 -22.58
C GLY A 47 2.33 15.38 -22.11
N PHE A 48 1.74 14.19 -22.29
CA PHE A 48 2.41 12.92 -22.04
C PHE A 48 2.18 11.93 -23.19
N VAL A 49 3.12 10.99 -23.34
CA VAL A 49 3.08 9.93 -24.35
C VAL A 49 2.13 8.80 -23.90
N ARG A 50 1.33 8.27 -24.82
CA ARG A 50 0.53 7.05 -24.62
C ARG A 50 1.09 5.97 -25.50
N THR A 51 1.37 4.80 -24.92
CA THR A 51 1.90 3.64 -25.65
C THR A 51 1.34 2.34 -25.10
N CYS A 52 1.23 1.34 -25.97
CA CYS A 52 0.88 -0.04 -25.56
C CYS A 52 2.10 -0.90 -25.24
N ARG A 53 3.32 -0.33 -25.32
CA ARG A 53 4.58 -1.07 -25.15
C ARG A 53 5.39 -0.50 -24.02
N VAL A 54 5.71 -1.35 -23.06
CA VAL A 54 6.53 -0.99 -21.89
C VAL A 54 7.88 -0.45 -22.32
N GLU A 55 8.51 -1.10 -23.30
CA GLU A 55 9.85 -0.76 -23.82
C GLU A 55 9.88 0.67 -24.36
N GLU A 56 8.80 1.13 -25.00
CA GLU A 56 8.70 2.51 -25.50
C GLU A 56 8.59 3.53 -24.35
N ALA A 57 7.81 3.20 -23.33
CA ALA A 57 7.66 4.09 -22.17
C ALA A 57 8.95 4.26 -21.38
N ILE A 58 9.73 3.15 -21.20
CA ILE A 58 10.97 3.19 -20.41
C ILE A 58 12.17 3.66 -21.22
N ALA A 59 12.13 3.63 -22.56
CA ALA A 59 13.20 4.13 -23.42
C ALA A 59 13.26 5.67 -23.48
N ASP A 60 12.20 6.37 -23.09
CA ASP A 60 12.19 7.82 -23.10
C ASP A 60 13.22 8.36 -22.08
N ALA A 61 14.14 9.18 -22.57
CA ALA A 61 15.20 9.78 -21.74
C ALA A 61 14.62 10.77 -20.70
N ALA A 62 13.41 11.24 -20.89
CA ALA A 62 12.74 12.14 -19.97
C ALA A 62 12.05 11.40 -18.79
N VAL A 63 11.99 10.08 -18.83
CA VAL A 63 11.51 9.21 -17.74
C VAL A 63 12.67 8.91 -16.80
N ASP A 64 12.52 9.23 -15.53
CA ASP A 64 13.44 8.93 -14.45
C ASP A 64 12.95 7.76 -13.58
N ALA A 65 11.66 7.68 -13.37
CA ALA A 65 11.00 6.69 -12.53
C ALA A 65 9.71 6.16 -13.15
N VAL A 66 9.36 4.94 -12.79
CA VAL A 66 8.13 4.27 -13.22
C VAL A 66 7.27 3.91 -12.03
N TYR A 67 5.99 4.28 -12.11
CA TYR A 67 4.96 3.75 -11.22
C TYR A 67 4.34 2.51 -11.87
N VAL A 68 4.50 1.35 -11.23
CA VAL A 68 3.95 0.07 -11.72
C VAL A 68 2.61 -0.18 -11.08
N ALA A 69 1.52 -0.10 -11.86
CA ALA A 69 0.13 -0.27 -11.41
C ALA A 69 -0.60 -1.38 -12.19
N THR A 70 0.16 -2.37 -12.62
CA THR A 70 -0.34 -3.54 -13.35
C THR A 70 -0.96 -4.58 -12.39
N PRO A 71 -1.57 -5.67 -12.88
CA PRO A 71 -1.91 -6.82 -12.03
C PRO A 71 -0.67 -7.44 -11.34
N ASN A 72 -0.87 -8.03 -10.16
CA ASN A 72 0.20 -8.54 -9.29
C ASN A 72 1.16 -9.53 -9.99
N ASP A 73 0.64 -10.34 -10.92
CA ASP A 73 1.41 -11.33 -11.68
C ASP A 73 2.46 -10.72 -12.62
N SER A 74 2.35 -9.43 -12.92
CA SER A 74 3.28 -8.74 -13.81
C SER A 74 4.21 -7.75 -13.10
N HIS A 75 4.03 -7.50 -11.81
CA HIS A 75 4.85 -6.56 -11.05
C HIS A 75 6.35 -6.83 -11.20
N ALA A 76 6.78 -8.06 -10.92
CA ALA A 76 8.20 -8.42 -10.97
C ALA A 76 8.79 -8.27 -12.37
N ALA A 77 8.12 -8.79 -13.39
CA ALA A 77 8.62 -8.71 -14.77
C ALA A 77 8.74 -7.26 -15.27
N VAL A 78 7.72 -6.42 -14.97
CA VAL A 78 7.75 -5.01 -15.34
C VAL A 78 8.83 -4.26 -14.56
N ALA A 79 8.95 -4.46 -13.25
CA ALA A 79 9.95 -3.81 -12.43
C ALA A 79 11.38 -4.19 -12.85
N SER A 80 11.64 -5.47 -13.16
CA SER A 80 12.95 -5.92 -13.66
C SER A 80 13.29 -5.28 -15.01
N ALA A 81 12.32 -5.15 -15.93
CA ALA A 81 12.54 -4.47 -17.20
C ALA A 81 12.83 -2.97 -17.02
N VAL A 82 12.11 -2.30 -16.10
CA VAL A 82 12.34 -0.91 -15.72
C VAL A 82 13.72 -0.71 -15.11
N ALA A 83 14.11 -1.59 -14.20
CA ALA A 83 15.43 -1.58 -13.56
C ALA A 83 16.56 -1.78 -14.59
N ALA A 84 16.41 -2.72 -15.53
CA ALA A 84 17.36 -2.95 -16.62
C ALA A 84 17.56 -1.72 -17.53
N ALA A 85 16.51 -0.88 -17.65
CA ALA A 85 16.59 0.42 -18.34
C ALA A 85 17.18 1.55 -17.46
N GLY A 86 17.65 1.25 -16.24
CA GLY A 86 18.24 2.21 -15.31
C GLY A 86 17.24 3.19 -14.70
N LYS A 87 15.94 2.85 -14.66
CA LYS A 87 14.88 3.70 -14.11
C LYS A 87 14.49 3.24 -12.71
N HIS A 88 14.14 4.18 -11.83
CA HIS A 88 13.64 3.90 -10.49
C HIS A 88 12.22 3.33 -10.51
N VAL A 89 11.85 2.55 -9.51
CA VAL A 89 10.56 1.82 -9.47
C VAL A 89 9.79 2.14 -8.19
N LEU A 90 8.56 2.59 -8.35
CA LEU A 90 7.53 2.61 -7.29
C LEU A 90 6.43 1.64 -7.72
N CYS A 91 6.32 0.50 -7.04
CA CYS A 91 5.43 -0.58 -7.44
C CYS A 91 4.22 -0.69 -6.53
N GLU A 92 3.02 -0.86 -7.10
CA GLU A 92 1.81 -1.14 -6.34
C GLU A 92 1.98 -2.35 -5.41
N LYS A 93 1.20 -2.33 -4.36
CA LYS A 93 1.09 -3.45 -3.42
C LYS A 93 0.12 -4.55 -3.96
N PRO A 94 0.32 -5.80 -3.56
CA PRO A 94 1.50 -6.34 -2.89
C PRO A 94 2.73 -6.20 -3.79
N ILE A 95 3.93 -6.17 -3.21
CA ILE A 95 5.17 -6.00 -3.99
C ILE A 95 5.27 -6.97 -5.17
N ALA A 96 4.81 -8.21 -4.98
CA ALA A 96 4.64 -9.23 -6.01
C ALA A 96 3.57 -10.23 -5.57
N ARG A 97 3.15 -11.14 -6.46
CA ARG A 97 2.16 -12.20 -6.15
C ARG A 97 2.69 -13.28 -5.19
N CYS A 98 4.01 -13.46 -5.10
CA CYS A 98 4.67 -14.41 -4.21
C CYS A 98 6.05 -13.92 -3.79
N SER A 99 6.61 -14.52 -2.74
CA SER A 99 7.91 -14.12 -2.19
C SER A 99 9.08 -14.37 -3.14
N ALA A 100 9.01 -15.39 -3.99
CA ALA A 100 10.05 -15.68 -4.98
C ALA A 100 10.16 -14.54 -6.02
N ASP A 101 9.05 -14.09 -6.57
CA ASP A 101 8.97 -12.97 -7.51
C ASP A 101 9.45 -11.67 -6.83
N ALA A 102 9.04 -11.43 -5.58
CA ALA A 102 9.49 -10.28 -4.80
C ALA A 102 11.01 -10.25 -4.58
N ARG A 103 11.61 -11.40 -4.24
CA ARG A 103 13.07 -11.52 -4.07
C ARG A 103 13.83 -11.23 -5.37
N ALA A 104 13.35 -11.78 -6.50
CA ALA A 104 13.95 -11.52 -7.81
C ALA A 104 13.90 -10.04 -8.16
N MET A 105 12.74 -9.40 -8.01
CA MET A 105 12.53 -7.98 -8.27
C MET A 105 13.46 -7.09 -7.43
N VAL A 106 13.59 -7.40 -6.11
CA VAL A 106 14.51 -6.66 -5.22
C VAL A 106 15.97 -6.83 -5.66
N ALA A 107 16.37 -8.06 -6.02
CA ALA A 107 17.74 -8.34 -6.47
C ALA A 107 18.06 -7.63 -7.79
N ASP A 108 17.16 -7.63 -8.77
CA ASP A 108 17.34 -6.99 -10.07
C ASP A 108 17.48 -5.46 -9.92
N CYS A 109 16.61 -4.83 -9.10
CA CYS A 109 16.71 -3.40 -8.84
C CYS A 109 17.99 -3.03 -8.10
N ALA A 110 18.41 -3.83 -7.13
CA ALA A 110 19.68 -3.62 -6.42
C ALA A 110 20.89 -3.75 -7.35
N ALA A 111 20.90 -4.77 -8.22
CA ALA A 111 21.96 -4.98 -9.22
C ALA A 111 22.05 -3.82 -10.23
N ALA A 112 20.91 -3.24 -10.61
CA ALA A 112 20.85 -2.08 -11.48
C ALA A 112 21.17 -0.75 -10.77
N GLY A 113 21.30 -0.74 -9.44
CA GLY A 113 21.57 0.47 -8.65
C GLY A 113 20.42 1.48 -8.65
N VAL A 114 19.19 1.00 -8.86
CA VAL A 114 17.99 1.84 -8.87
C VAL A 114 17.18 1.70 -7.57
N THR A 115 16.46 2.75 -7.20
CA THR A 115 15.56 2.72 -6.05
C THR A 115 14.31 1.91 -6.39
N LEU A 116 13.99 0.93 -5.56
CA LEU A 116 12.72 0.23 -5.55
C LEU A 116 11.98 0.52 -4.26
N ALA A 117 10.69 0.82 -4.34
CA ALA A 117 9.80 0.94 -3.19
C ALA A 117 8.42 0.35 -3.51
N THR A 118 7.72 -0.14 -2.48
CA THR A 118 6.33 -0.54 -2.58
C THR A 118 5.41 0.65 -2.28
N ALA A 119 4.38 0.81 -3.08
CA ALA A 119 3.43 1.91 -3.01
C ALA A 119 2.40 1.72 -1.86
N PHE A 120 2.86 1.84 -0.62
CA PHE A 120 2.01 1.87 0.57
C PHE A 120 1.59 3.30 0.91
N ASP A 121 0.54 3.76 0.28
CA ASP A 121 -0.02 5.11 0.44
C ASP A 121 -0.43 5.43 1.88
N GLN A 122 -0.86 4.41 2.64
CA GLN A 122 -1.33 4.58 4.03
C GLN A 122 -0.25 5.12 4.99
N ARG A 123 1.04 4.94 4.68
CA ARG A 123 2.17 5.56 5.41
C ARG A 123 2.09 7.08 5.43
N PHE A 124 1.45 7.66 4.43
CA PHE A 124 1.40 9.10 4.17
C PHE A 124 0.04 9.72 4.52
N HIS A 125 -0.92 8.93 5.00
CA HIS A 125 -2.19 9.46 5.46
C HIS A 125 -1.99 10.28 6.74
N ALA A 126 -2.51 11.52 6.79
CA ALA A 126 -2.27 12.46 7.89
C ALA A 126 -2.65 11.91 9.27
N ALA A 127 -3.75 11.15 9.37
CA ALA A 127 -4.14 10.52 10.63
C ALA A 127 -3.11 9.48 11.10
N HIS A 128 -2.57 8.68 10.18
CA HIS A 128 -1.59 7.65 10.51
C HIS A 128 -0.24 8.26 10.92
N VAL A 129 0.18 9.31 10.25
CA VAL A 129 1.34 10.11 10.65
C VAL A 129 1.15 10.67 12.06
N ALA A 130 -0.02 11.25 12.35
CA ALA A 130 -0.34 11.77 13.69
C ALA A 130 -0.33 10.67 14.76
N ILE A 131 -0.83 9.47 14.47
CA ILE A 131 -0.77 8.34 15.41
C ILE A 131 0.67 7.91 15.66
N ALA A 132 1.47 7.76 14.60
CA ALA A 132 2.90 7.43 14.73
C ALA A 132 3.65 8.47 15.58
N ASP A 133 3.34 9.75 15.43
CA ASP A 133 3.88 10.83 16.24
C ASP A 133 3.48 10.72 17.72
N LEU A 134 2.23 10.40 18.01
CA LEU A 134 1.76 10.17 19.39
C LEU A 134 2.49 9.00 20.04
N VAL A 135 2.70 7.91 19.31
CA VAL A 135 3.45 6.73 19.79
C VAL A 135 4.91 7.12 20.05
N ARG A 136 5.58 7.75 19.08
CA ARG A 136 6.99 8.17 19.19
C ARG A 136 7.24 9.14 20.33
N GLN A 137 6.30 10.04 20.60
CA GLN A 137 6.34 10.99 21.70
C GLN A 137 6.00 10.37 23.06
N GLY A 138 5.67 9.06 23.12
CA GLY A 138 5.28 8.37 24.35
C GLY A 138 3.93 8.83 24.93
N ARG A 139 3.10 9.53 24.13
CA ARG A 139 1.80 10.07 24.60
C ARG A 139 0.84 8.95 25.01
N LEU A 140 0.93 7.78 24.39
CA LEU A 140 0.12 6.62 24.73
C LEU A 140 0.67 5.82 25.92
N GLY A 141 1.89 6.11 26.40
CA GLY A 141 2.59 5.30 27.36
C GLY A 141 3.14 4.00 26.72
N ILE A 142 3.11 2.90 27.45
CA ILE A 142 3.44 1.58 26.90
C ILE A 142 2.25 1.13 26.04
N VAL A 143 2.49 0.92 24.75
CA VAL A 143 1.46 0.35 23.87
C VAL A 143 1.33 -1.14 24.17
N THR A 144 0.12 -1.57 24.45
CA THR A 144 -0.17 -2.97 24.84
C THR A 144 -0.93 -3.73 23.75
N GLN A 145 -1.68 -3.02 22.91
CA GLN A 145 -2.53 -3.64 21.92
C GLN A 145 -2.79 -2.71 20.74
N VAL A 146 -2.83 -3.29 19.53
CA VAL A 146 -3.32 -2.62 18.32
C VAL A 146 -4.40 -3.47 17.67
N ARG A 147 -5.46 -2.80 17.20
CA ARG A 147 -6.55 -3.43 16.46
C ARG A 147 -6.73 -2.72 15.14
N LEU A 148 -6.73 -3.46 14.06
CA LEU A 148 -6.95 -2.92 12.74
C LEU A 148 -8.04 -3.73 12.02
N HIS A 149 -9.02 -3.03 11.46
CA HIS A 149 -10.02 -3.60 10.59
C HIS A 149 -9.99 -2.86 9.26
N TYR A 150 -9.67 -3.57 8.20
CA TYR A 150 -9.65 -3.04 6.84
C TYR A 150 -10.43 -3.95 5.90
N ALA A 151 -11.64 -3.55 5.57
CA ALA A 151 -12.55 -4.34 4.77
C ALA A 151 -13.33 -3.49 3.77
N CYS A 152 -13.91 -4.16 2.79
CA CYS A 152 -14.83 -3.58 1.81
C CYS A 152 -15.89 -4.62 1.44
N TRP A 153 -16.88 -4.20 0.68
CA TRP A 153 -17.82 -5.10 0.06
C TRP A 153 -17.49 -5.21 -1.42
N LEU A 154 -17.14 -6.42 -1.87
CA LEU A 154 -17.09 -6.69 -3.29
C LEU A 154 -18.46 -7.15 -3.80
N ALA A 155 -18.83 -6.67 -4.99
CA ALA A 155 -20.03 -7.14 -5.65
C ALA A 155 -19.92 -8.63 -5.98
N ARG A 156 -21.01 -9.38 -5.81
CA ARG A 156 -21.04 -10.84 -6.06
C ARG A 156 -20.90 -11.22 -7.53
N ASP A 157 -21.17 -10.28 -8.41
CA ASP A 157 -21.08 -10.40 -9.86
C ASP A 157 -19.70 -10.04 -10.42
N TRP A 158 -18.69 -9.89 -9.58
CA TRP A 158 -17.33 -9.85 -10.06
C TRP A 158 -17.05 -11.12 -10.86
N SER A 159 -16.84 -10.94 -12.15
CA SER A 159 -16.67 -12.07 -13.06
C SER A 159 -15.31 -12.76 -12.84
N ALA A 160 -15.23 -14.02 -13.28
CA ALA A 160 -13.97 -14.76 -13.32
C ALA A 160 -12.85 -14.07 -14.14
N ASP A 161 -13.20 -13.06 -14.95
CA ASP A 161 -12.24 -12.25 -15.72
C ASP A 161 -11.53 -11.20 -14.88
N ASN A 162 -12.01 -10.92 -13.64
CA ASN A 162 -11.30 -10.03 -12.74
C ASN A 162 -10.08 -10.73 -12.14
N TRP A 163 -8.90 -10.28 -12.52
CA TRP A 163 -7.64 -10.87 -12.09
C TRP A 163 -7.48 -10.96 -10.54
N ARG A 164 -8.20 -10.12 -9.78
CA ARG A 164 -8.13 -10.11 -8.31
C ARG A 164 -8.76 -11.34 -7.66
N VAL A 165 -9.63 -12.04 -8.36
CA VAL A 165 -10.23 -13.31 -7.89
C VAL A 165 -9.62 -14.54 -8.56
N ASP A 166 -8.57 -14.36 -9.36
CA ASP A 166 -7.74 -15.41 -9.93
C ASP A 166 -6.50 -15.60 -9.05
N ALA A 167 -6.44 -16.68 -8.29
CA ALA A 167 -5.33 -16.98 -7.37
C ALA A 167 -3.96 -17.02 -8.07
N ALA A 168 -3.90 -17.49 -9.34
CA ALA A 168 -2.65 -17.56 -10.10
C ALA A 168 -2.10 -16.16 -10.45
N ARG A 169 -2.99 -15.18 -10.65
CA ARG A 169 -2.64 -13.81 -10.99
C ARG A 169 -2.51 -12.90 -9.79
N ALA A 170 -3.44 -13.01 -8.84
CA ALA A 170 -3.48 -12.17 -7.65
C ALA A 170 -2.53 -12.65 -6.55
N GLY A 171 -2.27 -13.95 -6.45
CA GLY A 171 -1.55 -14.59 -5.34
C GLY A 171 -2.47 -15.02 -4.19
N GLY A 172 -3.74 -14.61 -4.20
CA GLY A 172 -4.77 -14.87 -3.19
C GLY A 172 -5.93 -13.90 -3.32
N GLY A 173 -6.78 -13.79 -2.31
CA GLY A 173 -7.94 -12.92 -2.28
C GLY A 173 -7.80 -11.72 -1.35
N ALA A 174 -8.77 -11.55 -0.45
CA ALA A 174 -8.85 -10.42 0.46
C ALA A 174 -7.61 -10.24 1.35
N VAL A 175 -7.00 -11.35 1.77
CA VAL A 175 -5.81 -11.29 2.63
C VAL A 175 -4.61 -10.74 1.86
N ILE A 176 -4.34 -11.24 0.66
CA ILE A 176 -3.24 -10.75 -0.17
C ILE A 176 -3.46 -9.31 -0.63
N ASP A 177 -4.69 -8.89 -0.87
CA ASP A 177 -4.98 -7.51 -1.30
C ASP A 177 -4.92 -6.51 -0.14
N LEU A 178 -5.48 -6.84 1.02
CA LEU A 178 -5.70 -5.87 2.10
C LEU A 178 -4.71 -5.98 3.26
N ALA A 179 -4.27 -7.20 3.62
CA ALA A 179 -3.37 -7.37 4.76
C ALA A 179 -2.00 -6.70 4.59
N PRO A 180 -1.39 -6.61 3.38
CA PRO A 180 -0.13 -5.88 3.21
C PRO A 180 -0.22 -4.41 3.67
N HIS A 181 -1.31 -3.71 3.38
CA HIS A 181 -1.54 -2.36 3.91
C HIS A 181 -1.57 -2.31 5.43
N GLY A 182 -2.28 -3.29 6.03
CA GLY A 182 -2.40 -3.36 7.49
C GLY A 182 -1.08 -3.67 8.17
N LEU A 183 -0.35 -4.67 7.70
CA LEU A 183 0.95 -5.06 8.27
C LEU A 183 1.97 -3.93 8.16
N ASP A 184 2.04 -3.29 7.00
CA ASP A 184 2.87 -2.12 6.79
C ASP A 184 2.51 -0.97 7.73
N LEU A 185 1.22 -0.67 7.86
CA LEU A 185 0.75 0.42 8.71
C LEU A 185 1.01 0.14 10.19
N LEU A 186 0.83 -1.10 10.65
CA LEU A 186 1.12 -1.50 12.02
C LEU A 186 2.59 -1.24 12.38
N GLU A 187 3.55 -1.67 11.54
CA GLU A 187 4.96 -1.39 11.76
C GLU A 187 5.30 0.11 11.67
N THR A 188 4.67 0.82 10.72
CA THR A 188 4.89 2.26 10.53
C THR A 188 4.43 3.06 11.74
N VAL A 189 3.25 2.74 12.29
CA VAL A 189 2.65 3.44 13.42
C VAL A 189 3.40 3.17 14.72
N LEU A 190 3.81 1.91 14.95
CA LEU A 190 4.54 1.56 16.17
C LEU A 190 6.03 1.89 16.10
N GLY A 191 6.59 2.03 14.90
CA GLY A 191 8.04 2.18 14.71
C GLY A 191 8.81 0.91 15.09
N GLU A 192 8.14 -0.24 15.12
CA GLU A 192 8.68 -1.53 15.54
C GLU A 192 8.42 -2.61 14.49
N ARG A 193 9.24 -3.67 14.54
CA ARG A 193 9.13 -4.82 13.63
C ARG A 193 8.19 -5.88 14.19
N ILE A 194 7.36 -6.46 13.32
CA ILE A 194 6.62 -7.70 13.59
C ILE A 194 7.63 -8.84 13.64
N GLU A 195 7.56 -9.66 14.69
CA GLU A 195 8.40 -10.84 14.94
C GLU A 195 7.68 -12.14 14.61
N GLU A 196 6.40 -12.25 14.97
CA GLU A 196 5.56 -13.41 14.71
C GLU A 196 4.25 -12.99 14.03
N LEU A 197 3.80 -13.80 13.10
CA LEU A 197 2.53 -13.60 12.40
C LEU A 197 1.80 -14.93 12.23
N VAL A 198 0.51 -14.93 12.58
CA VAL A 198 -0.41 -16.06 12.35
C VAL A 198 -1.59 -15.55 11.55
N CYS A 199 -2.05 -16.33 10.56
CA CYS A 199 -3.17 -15.96 9.70
C CYS A 199 -4.20 -17.10 9.69
N MET A 200 -5.48 -16.75 9.79
CA MET A 200 -6.61 -17.66 9.53
C MET A 200 -7.44 -17.04 8.42
N THR A 201 -7.74 -17.80 7.40
CA THR A 201 -8.52 -17.35 6.24
C THR A 201 -9.92 -17.92 6.25
N GLN A 202 -10.85 -17.27 5.56
CA GLN A 202 -12.21 -17.77 5.34
C GLN A 202 -12.69 -17.49 3.92
N ARG A 203 -13.67 -18.31 3.46
CA ARG A 203 -14.48 -18.06 2.26
C ARG A 203 -15.93 -18.36 2.61
N ARG A 204 -16.72 -17.32 2.88
CA ARG A 204 -18.06 -17.46 3.46
C ARG A 204 -19.17 -16.82 2.64
N VAL A 205 -18.85 -15.81 1.84
CA VAL A 205 -19.85 -14.97 1.19
C VAL A 205 -19.77 -15.07 -0.33
N HIS A 206 -18.56 -15.07 -0.87
CA HIS A 206 -18.32 -15.04 -2.30
C HIS A 206 -17.96 -16.43 -2.84
N ASP A 207 -18.43 -16.76 -4.05
CA ASP A 207 -18.12 -18.01 -4.76
C ASP A 207 -16.81 -17.92 -5.56
N TYR A 208 -15.92 -16.98 -5.21
CA TYR A 208 -14.61 -16.86 -5.82
C TYR A 208 -13.68 -18.00 -5.38
N PRO A 209 -12.71 -18.40 -6.23
CA PRO A 209 -11.74 -19.44 -5.86
C PRO A 209 -10.70 -19.00 -4.83
N VAL A 210 -10.78 -17.75 -4.34
CA VAL A 210 -9.89 -17.15 -3.35
C VAL A 210 -10.63 -16.85 -2.04
N GLU A 211 -9.90 -16.59 -0.96
CA GLU A 211 -10.47 -16.22 0.34
C GLU A 211 -11.17 -14.86 0.28
N ASP A 212 -12.30 -14.73 0.97
CA ASP A 212 -13.06 -13.48 1.07
C ASP A 212 -12.82 -12.72 2.38
N GLY A 213 -11.95 -13.24 3.25
CA GLY A 213 -11.54 -12.59 4.48
C GLY A 213 -10.52 -13.38 5.27
N GLY A 214 -9.93 -12.71 6.25
CA GLY A 214 -8.99 -13.32 7.17
C GLY A 214 -8.76 -12.50 8.42
N VAL A 215 -8.24 -13.17 9.45
CA VAL A 215 -7.79 -12.57 10.69
C VAL A 215 -6.31 -12.92 10.87
N LEU A 216 -5.51 -11.90 11.15
CA LEU A 216 -4.09 -12.04 11.44
C LEU A 216 -3.82 -11.59 12.87
N LEU A 217 -2.95 -12.33 13.55
CA LEU A 217 -2.41 -11.98 14.86
C LEU A 217 -0.91 -11.77 14.72
N ALA A 218 -0.44 -10.65 15.18
CA ALA A 218 0.97 -10.28 15.14
C ALA A 218 1.52 -10.02 16.54
N ARG A 219 2.78 -10.42 16.77
CA ARG A 219 3.57 -10.03 17.93
C ARG A 219 4.75 -9.18 17.45
N PHE A 220 4.94 -8.05 18.11
CA PHE A 220 6.07 -7.17 17.88
C PHE A 220 7.26 -7.54 18.75
N VAL A 221 8.46 -7.05 18.40
CA VAL A 221 9.69 -7.27 19.16
C VAL A 221 9.57 -6.80 20.63
N SER A 222 8.79 -5.76 20.89
CA SER A 222 8.48 -5.29 22.26
C SER A 222 7.55 -6.22 23.04
N GLY A 223 6.93 -7.21 22.39
CA GLY A 223 5.86 -8.02 22.96
C GLY A 223 4.45 -7.46 22.75
N THR A 224 4.29 -6.28 22.16
CA THR A 224 3.00 -5.71 21.81
C THR A 224 2.25 -6.66 20.87
N LEU A 225 0.94 -6.86 21.12
CA LEU A 225 0.10 -7.70 20.28
C LEU A 225 -0.79 -6.85 19.36
N ALA A 226 -0.94 -7.32 18.12
CA ALA A 226 -1.88 -6.72 17.17
C ALA A 226 -2.83 -7.77 16.58
N SER A 227 -4.05 -7.33 16.31
CA SER A 227 -5.02 -8.08 15.52
C SER A 227 -5.40 -7.28 14.28
N LEU A 228 -5.38 -7.93 13.13
CA LEU A 228 -5.75 -7.36 11.85
C LEU A 228 -6.87 -8.22 11.25
N HIS A 229 -8.03 -7.63 11.01
CA HIS A 229 -9.12 -8.27 10.27
C HIS A 229 -9.24 -7.61 8.89
N VAL A 230 -9.20 -8.43 7.85
CA VAL A 230 -9.38 -8.00 6.46
C VAL A 230 -10.50 -8.78 5.79
N GLY A 231 -11.21 -8.15 4.84
CA GLY A 231 -12.28 -8.86 4.14
C GLY A 231 -12.91 -8.08 2.99
N TYR A 232 -13.42 -8.85 2.03
CA TYR A 232 -14.25 -8.39 0.91
C TYR A 232 -15.76 -8.52 1.22
N ASN A 233 -16.08 -8.96 2.42
CA ASN A 233 -17.41 -9.40 2.85
C ASN A 233 -18.05 -8.51 3.91
N CYS A 234 -17.53 -7.30 4.10
CA CYS A 234 -18.06 -6.33 5.06
C CYS A 234 -18.97 -5.31 4.36
N PRO A 235 -20.30 -5.27 4.66
CA PRO A 235 -21.22 -4.29 4.09
C PRO A 235 -20.77 -2.84 4.31
N GLU A 236 -21.03 -1.99 3.33
CA GLU A 236 -20.56 -0.59 3.36
C GLU A 236 -21.15 0.25 4.50
N ALA A 237 -22.32 -0.12 4.99
CA ALA A 237 -22.98 0.55 6.10
C ALA A 237 -22.31 0.28 7.47
N TYR A 238 -21.41 -0.68 7.56
CA TYR A 238 -20.73 -1.04 8.80
C TYR A 238 -19.36 -0.35 8.93
N PRO A 239 -18.86 -0.10 10.16
CA PRO A 239 -17.49 0.33 10.36
C PRO A 239 -16.52 -0.71 9.78
N ARG A 240 -15.75 -0.33 8.79
CA ARG A 240 -14.91 -1.27 8.00
C ARG A 240 -13.47 -0.80 7.80
N ARG A 241 -13.14 0.37 8.33
CA ARG A 241 -11.81 0.98 8.23
C ARG A 241 -11.46 1.63 9.55
N THR A 242 -10.94 0.83 10.47
CA THR A 242 -10.63 1.29 11.83
C THR A 242 -9.22 0.90 12.22
N LEU A 243 -8.52 1.82 12.87
CA LEU A 243 -7.25 1.57 13.52
C LEU A 243 -7.34 2.09 14.95
N GLU A 244 -7.10 1.20 15.93
CA GLU A 244 -7.09 1.52 17.34
C GLU A 244 -5.74 1.12 17.94
N VAL A 245 -5.09 2.07 18.62
CA VAL A 245 -3.84 1.83 19.37
C VAL A 245 -4.11 2.11 20.83
N ILE A 246 -3.89 1.10 21.68
CA ILE A 246 -4.18 1.14 23.10
C ILE A 246 -2.87 1.13 23.89
N GLY A 247 -2.67 2.15 24.71
CA GLY A 247 -1.54 2.27 25.60
C GLY A 247 -1.96 2.49 27.05
N THR A 248 -0.98 2.51 27.95
CA THR A 248 -1.22 2.63 29.40
C THR A 248 -1.62 4.04 29.83
N ARG A 249 -1.42 5.07 29.00
CA ARG A 249 -1.77 6.47 29.30
C ARG A 249 -2.92 6.99 28.46
N ALA A 250 -3.06 6.50 27.24
CA ALA A 250 -4.11 6.91 26.34
C ALA A 250 -4.40 5.84 25.29
N ARG A 251 -5.57 5.93 24.71
CA ARG A 251 -6.00 5.18 23.52
C ARG A 251 -6.21 6.16 22.37
N VAL A 252 -5.80 5.80 21.18
CA VAL A 252 -6.17 6.53 19.96
C VAL A 252 -6.99 5.65 19.04
N LEU A 253 -8.10 6.20 18.53
CA LEU A 253 -9.00 5.54 17.59
C LEU A 253 -9.11 6.38 16.33
N ALA A 254 -8.77 5.76 15.19
CA ALA A 254 -8.95 6.32 13.86
C ALA A 254 -10.09 5.58 13.15
N LEU A 255 -11.03 6.33 12.59
CA LEU A 255 -12.17 5.81 11.82
C LEU A 255 -12.13 6.40 10.41
N ASP A 256 -12.37 5.53 9.43
CA ASP A 256 -12.42 5.89 7.99
C ASP A 256 -11.16 6.57 7.47
N THR A 257 -9.99 6.20 8.01
CA THR A 257 -8.69 6.74 7.63
C THR A 257 -7.93 5.84 6.65
N MET A 258 -8.33 4.58 6.51
CA MET A 258 -7.69 3.62 5.61
C MET A 258 -8.38 3.63 4.24
N GLY A 259 -8.16 4.68 3.49
CA GLY A 259 -8.71 4.86 2.15
C GLY A 259 -7.73 5.61 1.27
N GLN A 260 -8.08 5.74 0.00
CA GLN A 260 -7.26 6.42 -1.00
C GLN A 260 -7.32 7.96 -0.89
N THR A 261 -8.25 8.47 -0.09
CA THR A 261 -8.50 9.92 0.09
C THR A 261 -8.15 10.35 1.50
N ALA A 262 -7.77 11.62 1.64
CA ALA A 262 -7.62 12.24 2.96
C ALA A 262 -8.95 12.26 3.72
N GLY A 263 -8.90 12.40 5.05
CA GLY A 263 -10.09 12.53 5.89
C GLY A 263 -10.18 11.50 7.00
N GLY A 264 -11.41 11.14 7.39
CA GLY A 264 -11.67 10.31 8.55
C GLY A 264 -11.64 11.08 9.87
N THR A 265 -11.67 10.37 10.97
CA THR A 265 -11.66 10.95 12.33
C THR A 265 -10.59 10.32 13.19
N LEU A 266 -10.01 11.11 14.08
CA LEU A 266 -9.02 10.70 15.06
C LEU A 266 -9.45 11.16 16.45
N THR A 267 -9.59 10.21 17.38
CA THR A 267 -10.00 10.49 18.77
C THR A 267 -8.93 9.94 19.72
N LEU A 268 -8.43 10.80 20.61
CA LEU A 268 -7.54 10.44 21.71
C LEU A 268 -8.35 10.38 23.02
N THR A 269 -8.27 9.25 23.72
CA THR A 269 -8.94 9.05 25.01
C THR A 269 -7.90 8.92 26.12
N ASP A 270 -7.98 9.76 27.13
CA ASP A 270 -7.11 9.67 28.32
C ASP A 270 -7.47 8.46 29.18
N ALA A 271 -6.47 7.68 29.59
CA ALA A 271 -6.69 6.41 30.28
C ALA A 271 -7.17 6.56 31.74
N VAL A 272 -6.97 7.73 32.37
CA VAL A 272 -7.34 7.96 33.76
C VAL A 272 -8.74 8.56 33.87
N THR A 273 -8.99 9.58 33.04
CA THR A 273 -10.23 10.36 33.13
C THR A 273 -11.32 9.86 32.19
N GLY A 274 -10.97 9.07 31.17
CA GLY A 274 -11.86 8.70 30.08
C GLY A 274 -12.22 9.88 29.15
N HIS A 275 -11.60 11.04 29.34
CA HIS A 275 -11.85 12.21 28.49
C HIS A 275 -11.44 11.94 27.05
N GLU A 276 -12.37 12.21 26.14
CA GLU A 276 -12.16 12.07 24.71
C GLU A 276 -11.88 13.43 24.05
N GLN A 277 -10.80 13.50 23.32
CA GLN A 277 -10.41 14.65 22.50
C GLN A 277 -10.37 14.27 21.04
N ARG A 278 -11.17 14.94 20.22
CA ARG A 278 -11.04 14.84 18.77
C ARG A 278 -9.76 15.56 18.32
N MET A 279 -8.89 14.82 17.66
CA MET A 279 -7.65 15.34 17.11
C MET A 279 -7.88 15.88 15.69
N PRO A 280 -7.25 17.00 15.31
CA PRO A 280 -7.28 17.44 13.94
C PRO A 280 -6.54 16.43 13.04
N VAL A 281 -7.14 16.10 11.91
CA VAL A 281 -6.47 15.41 10.81
C VAL A 281 -6.20 16.45 9.75
N ALA A 282 -4.94 16.65 9.40
CA ALA A 282 -4.58 17.63 8.40
C ALA A 282 -5.17 17.24 7.03
N ASP A 283 -5.80 18.21 6.37
CA ASP A 283 -6.26 18.08 4.99
C ASP A 283 -5.21 18.72 4.06
N ASP A 284 -4.03 18.12 4.02
CA ASP A 284 -2.85 18.66 3.35
C ASP A 284 -2.43 17.84 2.12
N GLY A 285 -3.40 17.26 1.46
CA GLY A 285 -3.24 16.50 0.24
C GLY A 285 -3.53 15.01 0.38
N CYS A 286 -3.68 14.35 -0.75
CA CYS A 286 -4.00 12.94 -0.78
C CYS A 286 -2.75 12.09 -0.45
N PRO A 287 -2.89 10.92 0.18
CA PRO A 287 -1.78 10.03 0.52
C PRO A 287 -0.90 9.66 -0.67
N PHE A 288 -1.48 9.46 -1.85
CA PHE A 288 -0.75 9.17 -3.09
C PHE A 288 0.18 10.32 -3.50
N GLN A 289 -0.28 11.58 -3.41
CA GLN A 289 0.54 12.73 -3.74
C GLN A 289 1.78 12.79 -2.84
N ARG A 290 1.61 12.62 -1.53
CA ARG A 290 2.71 12.62 -0.57
C ARG A 290 3.67 11.47 -0.80
N GLN A 291 3.16 10.29 -1.15
CA GLN A 291 3.98 9.14 -1.53
C GLN A 291 4.84 9.45 -2.76
N ILE A 292 4.24 9.98 -3.82
CA ILE A 292 4.93 10.40 -5.04
C ILE A 292 6.03 11.43 -4.71
N GLU A 293 5.68 12.45 -3.91
CA GLU A 293 6.63 13.48 -3.51
C GLU A 293 7.79 12.94 -2.68
N ALA A 294 7.50 12.07 -1.71
CA ALA A 294 8.53 11.47 -0.86
C ALA A 294 9.49 10.57 -1.65
N PHE A 295 8.96 9.79 -2.60
CA PHE A 295 9.79 8.97 -3.49
C PHE A 295 10.64 9.85 -4.41
N ALA A 296 10.03 10.87 -5.03
CA ALA A 296 10.73 11.78 -5.91
C ALA A 296 11.84 12.56 -5.18
N ASP A 297 11.61 13.01 -3.95
CA ASP A 297 12.65 13.66 -3.12
C ASP A 297 13.82 12.71 -2.87
N ALA A 298 13.55 11.44 -2.54
CA ALA A 298 14.62 10.48 -2.29
C ALA A 298 15.50 10.27 -3.53
N VAL A 299 14.87 10.15 -4.71
CA VAL A 299 15.60 9.97 -5.98
C VAL A 299 16.39 11.22 -6.37
N LEU A 300 15.73 12.40 -6.36
CA LEU A 300 16.34 13.67 -6.76
C LEU A 300 17.50 14.07 -5.85
N ASP A 301 17.38 13.83 -4.54
CA ASP A 301 18.39 14.13 -3.54
C ASP A 301 19.47 13.02 -3.42
N ARG A 302 19.34 11.94 -4.19
CA ARG A 302 20.20 10.75 -4.13
C ARG A 302 20.37 10.19 -2.72
N ARG A 303 19.27 10.17 -1.97
CA ARG A 303 19.22 9.61 -0.61
C ARG A 303 18.41 8.33 -0.57
N LEU A 304 18.60 7.54 0.47
CA LEU A 304 17.79 6.35 0.69
C LEU A 304 16.33 6.75 0.90
N TYR A 305 15.42 5.98 0.31
CA TYR A 305 14.00 6.12 0.61
C TYR A 305 13.74 5.73 2.06
N ALA A 306 12.85 6.46 2.72
CA ALA A 306 12.61 6.32 4.16
C ALA A 306 12.08 4.94 4.58
N TYR A 307 11.53 4.20 3.63
CA TYR A 307 10.99 2.86 3.86
C TYR A 307 11.75 1.86 2.97
N PRO A 308 12.76 1.15 3.52
CA PRO A 308 13.56 0.20 2.75
C PRO A 308 12.72 -0.95 2.21
N VAL A 309 12.95 -1.33 0.95
CA VAL A 309 12.19 -2.41 0.30
C VAL A 309 12.39 -3.78 0.96
N GLU A 310 13.51 -3.97 1.66
CA GLU A 310 13.80 -5.18 2.44
C GLU A 310 12.77 -5.40 3.56
N ARG A 311 12.25 -4.31 4.13
CA ARG A 311 11.13 -4.36 5.09
C ARG A 311 9.87 -4.88 4.41
N ASP A 312 9.55 -4.36 3.24
CA ASP A 312 8.35 -4.74 2.49
C ASP A 312 8.45 -6.20 2.01
N LEU A 313 9.64 -6.62 1.55
CA LEU A 313 9.94 -8.03 1.20
C LEU A 313 9.76 -8.96 2.41
N ARG A 314 10.27 -8.59 3.58
CA ARG A 314 10.13 -9.38 4.80
C ARG A 314 8.65 -9.56 5.18
N LEU A 315 7.84 -8.50 5.12
CA LEU A 315 6.41 -8.58 5.41
C LEU A 315 5.67 -9.47 4.39
N ALA A 316 6.04 -9.40 3.11
CA ALA A 316 5.47 -10.26 2.08
C ALA A 316 5.80 -11.75 2.33
N VAL A 317 7.04 -12.05 2.69
CA VAL A 317 7.46 -13.42 3.06
C VAL A 317 6.70 -13.92 4.29
N MET A 318 6.62 -13.11 5.36
CA MET A 318 5.89 -13.48 6.57
C MET A 318 4.40 -13.75 6.30
N LEU A 319 3.78 -12.95 5.45
CA LEU A 319 2.38 -13.15 5.08
C LEU A 319 2.18 -14.46 4.31
N GLU A 320 3.04 -14.73 3.32
CA GLU A 320 2.99 -15.97 2.54
C GLU A 320 3.19 -17.20 3.45
N GLU A 321 4.17 -17.17 4.35
CA GLU A 321 4.42 -18.24 5.32
C GLU A 321 3.23 -18.43 6.28
N ALA A 322 2.65 -17.34 6.81
CA ALA A 322 1.49 -17.41 7.70
C ALA A 322 0.24 -17.96 7.02
N MET A 323 0.05 -17.70 5.72
CA MET A 323 -1.06 -18.26 4.94
C MET A 323 -0.85 -19.73 4.58
N ALA A 324 0.39 -20.19 4.42
CA ALA A 324 0.72 -21.57 4.07
C ALA A 324 0.57 -22.54 5.25
N CYS A 325 0.53 -22.05 6.49
CA CYS A 325 0.42 -22.87 7.70
C CYS A 325 -1.01 -23.39 7.99
N HIS A 326 -1.98 -23.09 7.14
CA HIS A 326 -3.40 -23.46 7.26
C HIS A 326 -3.96 -23.90 5.90
#